data_2877b3cb6147559103eb05586a91743f
#
_entry.id   2877b3cb6147559103eb05586a91743f
#
_cell.length_a   1.000
_cell.length_b   1.000
_cell.length_c   1.000
_cell.angle_alpha   90.00
_cell.angle_beta   90.00
_cell.angle_gamma   90.00
#
_symmetry.space_group_name_H-M   'P 1'
#
loop_
_entity.id
_entity.type
_entity.pdbx_description
1 polymer ?
#
loop_
_entity_poly.entity_id
_entity_poly.type
_entity_poly.pdbx_seq_one_letter_code
_entity_poly.pdbx_strand_id
1 'polypeptide(L)'
;MKTKALYYLILFLNFSLLFSFKCGHDKIKKPPKILNDSIIIDDDSTRKLDDSYHSISFFIDYTQMNYNAYGTSDYRNFIKDSINSTIKVFGELLKVKRSGKISISNPAGCSERITRYDSSIKTGVDYDIILIPIIDPTLEDGVDAAASACYLSSDNRPIMGYVLLNQNYSYKKTNAQQFLTMLLLHEITHVLVFSDDLFDYFQYSDVTTTQTINGISRTLIQTPKVLSVASQHFGCSSITGIELENQGGEGSAGSHWEARIMLGDYMISTDYPEIVISDISLALFEDSGWYQVNYYTGGLFRFGKGQGCKFLESTCVSSGESNFEWDFCDESYENKCTSNNLNRGFCYMRIYSSLPAYYQYFSDSRTGGWEPVDYCPVTMSYSSSSYYFSGNCINGEIDDTKIYNLSSFGFKISDSSICIQSSLINSNDNSLSYYGYERAMCHKITCNSSDKTISVDIGETVIECPTDGGYMEVDGYNGTIRCPPYDRVCTSKTYVGDSISAALNHIPNEDIDSSYKASSGSITMKFNRIIISIFILFFLYI
;
A
#
# COMPACT_ATOMS: atom_id res chain seq x y z
N MET A 1 0.99 -28.00 -28.17
CA MET A 1 0.48 -26.64 -28.35
C MET A 1 -0.91 -26.41 -27.76
N LYS A 2 -1.90 -27.30 -27.99
CA LYS A 2 -3.30 -27.08 -27.47
C LYS A 2 -3.42 -27.13 -25.95
N THR A 3 -2.65 -27.90 -25.25
CA THR A 3 -2.65 -27.98 -23.76
C THR A 3 -2.05 -26.74 -23.08
N LYS A 4 -1.04 -26.12 -23.69
CA LYS A 4 -0.49 -24.85 -23.17
C LYS A 4 -1.46 -23.68 -23.32
N ALA A 5 -2.20 -23.60 -24.44
CA ALA A 5 -3.20 -22.55 -24.68
C ALA A 5 -4.37 -22.64 -23.67
N LEU A 6 -4.80 -23.85 -23.29
CA LEU A 6 -5.86 -24.03 -22.29
C LEU A 6 -5.38 -23.67 -20.89
N TYR A 7 -4.12 -23.95 -20.56
CA TYR A 7 -3.50 -23.57 -19.29
C TYR A 7 -3.38 -22.05 -19.15
N TYR A 8 -3.00 -21.35 -20.22
CA TYR A 8 -2.97 -19.89 -20.26
C TYR A 8 -4.38 -19.26 -20.20
N LEU A 9 -5.39 -19.88 -20.83
CA LEU A 9 -6.77 -19.39 -20.78
C LEU A 9 -7.36 -19.53 -19.36
N ILE A 10 -7.06 -20.61 -18.64
CA ILE A 10 -7.48 -20.81 -17.24
C ILE A 10 -6.73 -19.85 -16.30
N LEU A 11 -5.47 -19.57 -16.57
CA LEU A 11 -4.71 -18.50 -15.87
C LEU A 11 -5.33 -17.13 -16.10
N PHE A 12 -5.71 -16.77 -17.33
CA PHE A 12 -6.34 -15.49 -17.65
C PHE A 12 -7.71 -15.31 -16.97
N LEU A 13 -8.51 -16.38 -16.83
CA LEU A 13 -9.83 -16.31 -16.19
C LEU A 13 -9.75 -16.22 -14.65
N ASN A 14 -8.62 -16.61 -14.03
CA ASN A 14 -8.42 -16.47 -12.59
C ASN A 14 -7.74 -15.14 -12.20
N PHE A 15 -7.17 -14.41 -13.14
CA PHE A 15 -6.47 -13.14 -12.90
C PHE A 15 -7.41 -11.94 -12.68
N SER A 16 -8.70 -12.05 -13.03
CA SER A 16 -9.70 -11.03 -12.76
C SER A 16 -10.16 -10.96 -11.29
N LEU A 17 -9.52 -11.71 -10.39
CA LEU A 17 -9.77 -11.72 -8.94
C LEU A 17 -8.57 -11.19 -8.13
N LEU A 18 -7.65 -10.48 -8.74
CA LEU A 18 -6.75 -9.62 -7.98
C LEU A 18 -7.62 -8.52 -7.37
N PHE A 19 -7.67 -8.51 -6.05
CA PHE A 19 -8.40 -7.52 -5.28
C PHE A 19 -7.83 -6.15 -5.62
N SER A 20 -8.51 -5.43 -6.49
CA SER A 20 -8.25 -4.02 -6.70
C SER A 20 -9.04 -3.27 -5.65
N PHE A 21 -8.40 -2.80 -4.60
CA PHE A 21 -8.93 -1.73 -3.78
C PHE A 21 -9.09 -0.50 -4.66
N LYS A 22 -10.26 0.11 -4.61
CA LYS A 22 -10.51 1.36 -5.30
C LYS A 22 -11.02 2.38 -4.30
N CYS A 23 -10.24 3.43 -4.09
CA CYS A 23 -10.66 4.59 -3.33
C CYS A 23 -11.74 5.37 -4.09
N GLY A 24 -12.74 5.83 -3.38
CA GLY A 24 -13.81 6.67 -3.94
C GLY A 24 -13.75 8.13 -3.50
N HIS A 25 -12.67 8.58 -2.85
CA HIS A 25 -12.54 9.91 -2.25
C HIS A 25 -12.90 11.03 -3.22
N ASP A 26 -12.27 11.09 -4.38
CA ASP A 26 -12.43 12.19 -5.32
C ASP A 26 -13.84 12.31 -5.92
N LYS A 27 -14.65 11.24 -5.83
CA LYS A 27 -16.08 11.26 -6.23
C LYS A 27 -17.00 11.87 -5.21
N ILE A 28 -16.61 11.86 -3.93
CA ILE A 28 -17.45 12.31 -2.81
C ILE A 28 -16.93 13.56 -2.12
N LYS A 29 -15.65 13.93 -2.34
CA LYS A 29 -15.02 15.09 -1.71
C LYS A 29 -15.81 16.36 -2.05
N LYS A 30 -15.86 17.26 -1.09
CA LYS A 30 -16.44 18.59 -1.21
C LYS A 30 -15.58 19.55 -0.41
N PRO A 31 -15.38 20.81 -0.89
CA PRO A 31 -14.64 21.79 -0.13
C PRO A 31 -15.17 21.88 1.31
N PRO A 32 -14.30 21.74 2.32
CA PRO A 32 -14.71 21.78 3.72
C PRO A 32 -15.13 23.18 4.11
N LYS A 33 -15.90 23.28 5.21
CA LYS A 33 -16.37 24.57 5.74
C LYS A 33 -15.61 24.92 7.01
N ILE A 34 -15.08 26.13 7.07
CA ILE A 34 -14.48 26.66 8.30
C ILE A 34 -15.60 27.03 9.29
N LEU A 35 -15.48 26.53 10.51
CA LEU A 35 -16.39 26.83 11.62
C LEU A 35 -15.64 27.63 12.71
N ASN A 36 -15.81 28.95 12.71
CA ASN A 36 -15.10 29.85 13.64
C ASN A 36 -15.47 29.60 15.12
N ASP A 37 -16.72 29.17 15.38
CA ASP A 37 -17.24 28.96 16.73
C ASP A 37 -17.30 27.46 17.10
N SER A 38 -16.52 26.62 16.44
CA SER A 38 -16.54 25.15 16.65
C SER A 38 -15.77 24.69 17.87
N ILE A 39 -14.97 25.55 18.47
CA ILE A 39 -14.12 25.22 19.62
C ILE A 39 -14.66 25.90 20.87
N ILE A 40 -15.03 25.11 21.86
CA ILE A 40 -15.43 25.58 23.19
C ILE A 40 -14.21 25.52 24.10
N ILE A 41 -13.79 26.67 24.60
CA ILE A 41 -12.80 26.81 25.65
C ILE A 41 -13.53 26.74 26.99
N ASP A 42 -13.32 25.69 27.75
CA ASP A 42 -13.96 25.49 29.07
C ASP A 42 -13.07 26.16 30.14
N ASP A 43 -13.55 27.24 30.75
CA ASP A 43 -12.82 27.97 31.81
C ASP A 43 -12.59 27.12 33.07
N ASP A 44 -13.38 26.07 33.25
CA ASP A 44 -13.33 25.17 34.42
C ASP A 44 -12.52 23.87 34.15
N SER A 45 -11.91 23.74 32.96
CA SER A 45 -11.06 22.58 32.68
C SER A 45 -9.76 22.71 33.48
N THR A 46 -9.54 21.78 34.39
CA THR A 46 -8.23 21.56 35.07
C THR A 46 -7.08 21.24 34.08
N ARG A 47 -7.39 21.20 32.81
CA ARG A 47 -6.48 21.08 31.69
C ARG A 47 -6.37 22.46 31.02
N LYS A 48 -5.40 23.24 31.46
CA LYS A 48 -5.01 24.48 30.78
C LYS A 48 -4.78 24.19 29.31
N LEU A 49 -5.23 25.09 28.41
CA LEU A 49 -4.74 25.20 27.03
C LEU A 49 -3.21 25.24 27.13
N ASP A 50 -2.59 24.10 26.87
CA ASP A 50 -1.15 23.95 26.87
C ASP A 50 -0.72 24.01 25.41
N ASP A 51 0.26 24.84 25.09
CA ASP A 51 0.90 24.87 23.77
C ASP A 51 1.63 23.56 23.44
N SER A 52 1.58 22.57 24.33
CA SER A 52 2.19 21.27 24.11
C SER A 52 1.41 20.42 23.12
N TYR A 53 2.15 19.69 22.31
CA TYR A 53 1.59 18.71 21.41
C TYR A 53 1.27 17.41 22.19
N HIS A 54 0.10 16.83 21.92
CA HIS A 54 -0.32 15.52 22.42
C HIS A 54 -0.73 14.60 21.26
N SER A 55 -0.77 13.28 21.49
CA SER A 55 -1.23 12.31 20.50
C SER A 55 -2.66 12.63 20.05
N ILE A 56 -2.91 12.62 18.73
CA ILE A 56 -4.23 12.90 18.17
C ILE A 56 -5.27 11.93 18.73
N SER A 57 -6.44 12.44 19.09
CA SER A 57 -7.56 11.69 19.64
C SER A 57 -8.81 11.81 18.78
N PHE A 58 -9.55 10.70 18.62
CA PHE A 58 -10.70 10.59 17.74
C PHE A 58 -11.99 10.33 18.53
N PHE A 59 -13.03 11.13 18.29
CA PHE A 59 -14.39 10.79 18.65
C PHE A 59 -15.04 10.04 17.50
N ILE A 60 -15.33 8.75 17.67
CA ILE A 60 -15.94 7.93 16.63
C ILE A 60 -17.44 7.82 16.91
N ASP A 61 -18.24 8.47 16.08
CA ASP A 61 -19.70 8.40 16.19
C ASP A 61 -20.30 7.27 15.36
N TYR A 62 -20.59 6.16 16.00
CA TYR A 62 -21.20 4.98 15.37
C TYR A 62 -22.73 5.07 15.23
N THR A 63 -23.37 6.18 15.60
CA THR A 63 -24.84 6.31 15.63
C THR A 63 -25.46 6.03 14.26
N GLN A 64 -24.90 6.64 13.20
CA GLN A 64 -25.37 6.42 11.83
C GLN A 64 -25.20 4.96 11.39
N MET A 65 -24.02 4.38 11.62
CA MET A 65 -23.71 2.99 11.24
C MET A 65 -24.60 1.98 11.99
N ASN A 66 -24.85 2.21 13.28
CA ASN A 66 -25.67 1.30 14.10
C ASN A 66 -27.18 1.39 13.75
N TYR A 67 -27.63 2.54 13.27
CA TYR A 67 -29.03 2.75 12.88
C TYR A 67 -29.37 2.16 11.52
N ASN A 68 -28.44 2.17 10.58
CA ASN A 68 -28.66 1.65 9.24
C ASN A 68 -28.90 0.14 9.26
N ALA A 69 -29.85 -0.32 8.45
CA ALA A 69 -30.14 -1.74 8.27
C ALA A 69 -29.04 -2.50 7.49
N TYR A 70 -28.02 -1.78 7.01
CA TYR A 70 -26.94 -2.32 6.19
C TYR A 70 -25.85 -2.99 7.04
N GLY A 71 -25.35 -4.10 6.55
CA GLY A 71 -24.33 -4.91 7.21
C GLY A 71 -24.89 -5.76 8.37
N THR A 72 -24.25 -6.88 8.64
CA THR A 72 -24.53 -7.73 9.79
C THR A 72 -23.94 -7.14 11.08
N SER A 73 -24.35 -7.65 12.26
CA SER A 73 -23.69 -7.30 13.53
C SER A 73 -22.20 -7.58 13.50
N ASP A 74 -21.81 -8.73 12.92
CA ASP A 74 -20.42 -9.17 12.82
C ASP A 74 -19.60 -8.21 11.93
N TYR A 75 -20.17 -7.79 10.80
CA TYR A 75 -19.52 -6.81 9.93
C TYR A 75 -19.36 -5.44 10.63
N ARG A 76 -20.37 -4.98 11.36
CA ARG A 76 -20.24 -3.73 12.14
C ARG A 76 -19.18 -3.82 13.24
N ASN A 77 -19.09 -4.95 13.93
CA ASN A 77 -18.04 -5.17 14.93
C ASN A 77 -16.66 -5.22 14.28
N PHE A 78 -16.51 -5.93 13.17
CA PHE A 78 -15.30 -5.98 12.39
C PHE A 78 -14.82 -4.57 11.96
N ILE A 79 -15.72 -3.70 11.50
CA ILE A 79 -15.42 -2.29 11.20
C ILE A 79 -14.93 -1.55 12.45
N LYS A 80 -15.61 -1.71 13.59
CA LYS A 80 -15.22 -1.05 14.85
C LYS A 80 -13.82 -1.44 15.29
N ASP A 81 -13.49 -2.72 15.21
CA ASP A 81 -12.17 -3.25 15.58
C ASP A 81 -11.09 -2.71 14.63
N SER A 82 -11.39 -2.64 13.32
CA SER A 82 -10.49 -2.07 12.33
C SER A 82 -10.27 -0.57 12.56
N ILE A 83 -11.32 0.21 12.83
CA ILE A 83 -11.20 1.63 13.18
C ILE A 83 -10.37 1.81 14.46
N ASN A 84 -10.62 1.00 15.48
CA ASN A 84 -9.85 1.06 16.74
C ASN A 84 -8.35 0.80 16.51
N SER A 85 -8.00 -0.13 15.62
CA SER A 85 -6.62 -0.38 15.22
C SER A 85 -6.03 0.82 14.47
N THR A 86 -6.79 1.38 13.53
CA THR A 86 -6.37 2.54 12.72
C THR A 86 -6.10 3.78 13.56
N ILE A 87 -7.01 4.14 14.48
CA ILE A 87 -6.84 5.36 15.31
C ILE A 87 -5.67 5.23 16.29
N LYS A 88 -5.31 4.01 16.71
CA LYS A 88 -4.09 3.78 17.50
C LYS A 88 -2.84 4.10 16.69
N VAL A 89 -2.78 3.68 15.41
CA VAL A 89 -1.67 4.00 14.50
C VAL A 89 -1.53 5.51 14.35
N PHE A 90 -2.63 6.24 14.09
CA PHE A 90 -2.56 7.70 14.03
C PHE A 90 -2.13 8.32 15.35
N GLY A 91 -2.58 7.79 16.49
CA GLY A 91 -2.16 8.27 17.82
C GLY A 91 -0.65 8.09 18.09
N GLU A 92 -0.01 7.08 17.47
CA GLU A 92 1.44 6.86 17.52
C GLU A 92 2.20 7.79 16.56
N LEU A 93 1.61 8.10 15.40
CA LEU A 93 2.24 8.88 14.33
C LEU A 93 2.07 10.39 14.49
N LEU A 94 0.91 10.84 14.95
CA LEU A 94 0.52 12.24 14.86
C LEU A 94 0.29 12.86 16.23
N LYS A 95 0.80 14.07 16.40
CA LYS A 95 0.51 14.93 17.54
C LYS A 95 -0.12 16.22 17.05
N VAL A 96 -1.04 16.75 17.83
CA VAL A 96 -1.75 18.01 17.57
C VAL A 96 -1.68 18.94 18.77
N LYS A 97 -1.84 20.23 18.53
CA LYS A 97 -2.09 21.19 19.61
C LYS A 97 -3.53 21.09 20.07
N ARG A 98 -3.75 21.16 21.37
CA ARG A 98 -5.09 21.12 21.92
C ARG A 98 -5.81 22.43 21.68
N SER A 99 -7.00 22.37 21.08
CA SER A 99 -7.80 23.57 20.78
C SER A 99 -8.98 23.78 21.75
N GLY A 100 -9.36 22.75 22.53
CA GLY A 100 -10.57 22.75 23.38
C GLY A 100 -11.55 21.65 22.96
N LYS A 101 -12.83 21.77 23.38
CA LYS A 101 -13.88 20.82 22.96
C LYS A 101 -14.44 21.19 21.60
N ILE A 102 -14.62 20.21 20.73
CA ILE A 102 -15.26 20.43 19.42
C ILE A 102 -16.78 20.41 19.60
N SER A 103 -17.44 21.48 19.17
CA SER A 103 -18.90 21.60 19.12
C SER A 103 -19.37 21.93 17.72
N ILE A 104 -20.25 21.10 17.16
CA ILE A 104 -20.77 21.31 15.80
C ILE A 104 -22.29 21.38 15.85
N SER A 105 -22.85 22.54 15.56
CA SER A 105 -24.28 22.80 15.61
C SER A 105 -25.10 21.98 14.60
N ASN A 106 -24.51 21.70 13.42
CA ASN A 106 -25.15 20.94 12.34
C ASN A 106 -24.27 19.81 11.81
N PRO A 107 -24.09 18.70 12.53
CA PRO A 107 -23.32 17.56 12.03
C PRO A 107 -23.85 16.95 10.72
N ALA A 108 -25.18 16.96 10.51
CA ALA A 108 -25.80 16.48 9.27
C ALA A 108 -25.46 17.35 8.04
N GLY A 109 -25.01 18.58 8.23
CA GLY A 109 -24.54 19.44 7.15
C GLY A 109 -23.20 18.99 6.53
N CYS A 110 -22.53 18.04 7.13
CA CYS A 110 -21.31 17.41 6.64
C CYS A 110 -21.58 16.57 5.38
N SER A 111 -22.60 15.70 5.42
CA SER A 111 -22.99 14.89 4.27
C SER A 111 -24.49 14.54 4.35
N GLU A 112 -25.16 14.51 3.21
CA GLU A 112 -26.56 14.04 3.11
C GLU A 112 -26.74 12.59 3.60
N ARG A 113 -25.68 11.82 3.66
CA ARG A 113 -25.65 10.46 4.19
C ARG A 113 -25.71 10.41 5.72
N ILE A 114 -25.43 11.54 6.39
CA ILE A 114 -25.49 11.66 7.85
C ILE A 114 -26.87 12.18 8.26
N THR A 115 -27.76 11.25 8.58
CA THR A 115 -29.12 11.56 9.05
C THR A 115 -29.24 11.42 10.57
N ARG A 116 -28.28 10.76 11.23
CA ARG A 116 -28.21 10.52 12.65
C ARG A 116 -26.80 10.65 13.19
N TYR A 117 -26.68 11.22 14.36
CA TYR A 117 -25.40 11.46 15.04
C TYR A 117 -25.62 11.56 16.55
N ASP A 118 -24.54 11.42 17.32
CA ASP A 118 -24.55 11.59 18.76
C ASP A 118 -24.80 13.08 19.12
N SER A 119 -25.76 13.31 19.99
CA SER A 119 -26.12 14.68 20.41
C SER A 119 -25.01 15.40 21.17
N SER A 120 -24.06 14.67 21.77
CA SER A 120 -22.89 15.23 22.44
C SER A 120 -22.00 16.06 21.50
N ILE A 121 -22.05 15.79 20.20
CA ILE A 121 -21.34 16.59 19.18
C ILE A 121 -21.79 18.06 19.20
N LYS A 122 -23.06 18.30 19.51
CA LYS A 122 -23.61 19.69 19.60
C LYS A 122 -23.26 20.38 20.91
N THR A 123 -23.05 19.64 21.97
CA THR A 123 -22.73 20.20 23.30
C THR A 123 -21.23 20.27 23.58
N GLY A 124 -20.44 19.63 22.75
CA GLY A 124 -18.99 19.62 22.81
C GLY A 124 -18.40 18.28 23.25
N VAL A 125 -17.48 17.75 22.45
CA VAL A 125 -16.72 16.53 22.71
C VAL A 125 -15.24 16.89 22.91
N ASP A 126 -14.59 16.27 23.89
CA ASP A 126 -13.19 16.54 24.27
C ASP A 126 -12.23 15.63 23.49
N TYR A 127 -12.18 15.83 22.17
CA TYR A 127 -11.37 15.10 21.20
C TYR A 127 -10.83 16.06 20.15
N ASP A 128 -9.87 15.64 19.33
CA ASP A 128 -9.24 16.47 18.32
C ASP A 128 -9.94 16.43 16.97
N ILE A 129 -10.68 15.34 16.71
CA ILE A 129 -11.45 15.15 15.48
C ILE A 129 -12.65 14.23 15.71
N ILE A 130 -13.75 14.50 15.01
CA ILE A 130 -14.95 13.67 14.96
C ILE A 130 -14.97 12.90 13.65
N LEU A 131 -15.13 11.58 13.72
CA LEU A 131 -15.24 10.72 12.54
C LEU A 131 -16.55 9.94 12.58
N ILE A 132 -17.31 9.97 11.47
CA ILE A 132 -18.58 9.27 11.33
C ILE A 132 -18.44 8.14 10.30
N PRO A 133 -18.29 6.88 10.70
CA PRO A 133 -18.31 5.74 9.79
C PRO A 133 -19.75 5.42 9.35
N ILE A 134 -19.91 5.14 8.05
CA ILE A 134 -21.20 4.86 7.41
C ILE A 134 -21.05 3.64 6.52
N ILE A 135 -21.89 2.62 6.69
CA ILE A 135 -21.99 1.54 5.70
C ILE A 135 -22.89 2.05 4.58
N ASP A 136 -22.35 2.25 3.39
CA ASP A 136 -23.03 2.81 2.23
C ASP A 136 -23.33 1.73 1.18
N PRO A 137 -24.63 1.44 0.91
CA PRO A 137 -25.02 0.49 -0.12
C PRO A 137 -24.92 1.05 -1.54
N THR A 138 -24.64 2.36 -1.68
CA THR A 138 -24.63 3.06 -2.98
C THR A 138 -23.23 3.28 -3.54
N LEU A 139 -22.19 2.82 -2.82
CA LEU A 139 -20.85 2.81 -3.38
C LEU A 139 -20.80 1.92 -4.63
N GLU A 140 -20.16 2.41 -5.66
CA GLU A 140 -20.03 1.70 -6.95
C GLU A 140 -19.31 0.36 -6.78
N ASP A 141 -19.59 -0.56 -7.69
CA ASP A 141 -18.88 -1.84 -7.74
C ASP A 141 -17.36 -1.60 -7.89
N GLY A 142 -16.60 -2.24 -7.02
CA GLY A 142 -15.14 -2.10 -6.98
C GLY A 142 -14.62 -0.92 -6.16
N VAL A 143 -15.48 -0.06 -5.59
CA VAL A 143 -15.10 0.93 -4.57
C VAL A 143 -15.33 0.30 -3.20
N ASP A 144 -14.27 0.12 -2.42
CA ASP A 144 -14.36 -0.50 -1.09
C ASP A 144 -14.63 0.52 0.01
N ALA A 145 -14.11 1.73 -0.12
CA ALA A 145 -14.35 2.84 0.80
C ALA A 145 -14.16 4.21 0.13
N ALA A 146 -14.58 5.25 0.83
CA ALA A 146 -14.34 6.65 0.47
C ALA A 146 -14.46 7.51 1.73
N ALA A 147 -13.70 8.61 1.83
CA ALA A 147 -13.79 9.51 2.96
C ALA A 147 -13.64 10.97 2.54
N SER A 148 -14.13 11.89 3.36
CA SER A 148 -13.93 13.32 3.13
C SER A 148 -13.98 14.10 4.44
N ALA A 149 -13.15 15.16 4.56
CA ALA A 149 -13.29 16.20 5.55
C ALA A 149 -14.50 17.05 5.23
N CYS A 150 -15.16 17.59 6.27
CA CYS A 150 -16.30 18.48 6.05
C CYS A 150 -16.25 19.75 6.87
N TYR A 151 -15.61 19.73 8.02
CA TYR A 151 -15.47 20.91 8.85
C TYR A 151 -14.03 21.11 9.30
N LEU A 152 -13.56 22.34 9.19
CA LEU A 152 -12.28 22.81 9.69
C LEU A 152 -12.50 23.73 10.89
N SER A 153 -11.57 23.75 11.81
CA SER A 153 -11.48 24.75 12.87
C SER A 153 -11.02 26.11 12.33
N SER A 154 -11.01 27.12 13.19
CA SER A 154 -10.53 28.47 12.83
C SER A 154 -9.05 28.53 12.44
N ASP A 155 -8.25 27.53 12.83
CA ASP A 155 -6.85 27.36 12.43
C ASP A 155 -6.70 26.44 11.19
N ASN A 156 -7.80 26.24 10.47
CA ASN A 156 -7.90 25.46 9.24
C ASN A 156 -7.66 23.95 9.39
N ARG A 157 -7.47 23.41 10.59
CA ARG A 157 -7.30 21.97 10.80
C ARG A 157 -8.64 21.23 10.66
N PRO A 158 -8.69 20.08 9.98
CA PRO A 158 -9.88 19.24 9.96
C PRO A 158 -10.29 18.79 11.38
N ILE A 159 -11.57 19.03 11.72
CA ILE A 159 -12.17 18.66 13.03
C ILE A 159 -13.34 17.69 12.90
N MET A 160 -13.87 17.50 11.69
CA MET A 160 -14.90 16.49 11.43
C MET A 160 -14.83 16.01 9.99
N GLY A 161 -15.00 14.71 9.85
CA GLY A 161 -15.14 14.02 8.57
C GLY A 161 -15.98 12.75 8.69
N TYR A 162 -16.15 12.08 7.56
CA TYR A 162 -16.87 10.80 7.50
C TYR A 162 -16.14 9.81 6.61
N VAL A 163 -16.39 8.52 6.85
CA VAL A 163 -15.87 7.40 6.05
C VAL A 163 -17.04 6.55 5.60
N LEU A 164 -17.17 6.36 4.30
CA LEU A 164 -18.10 5.43 3.67
C LEU A 164 -17.42 4.08 3.50
N LEU A 165 -18.12 3.02 3.83
CA LEU A 165 -17.64 1.65 3.71
C LEU A 165 -18.63 0.85 2.87
N ASN A 166 -18.14 0.12 1.88
CA ASN A 166 -18.98 -0.70 1.02
C ASN A 166 -19.67 -1.80 1.84
N GLN A 167 -21.00 -1.91 1.72
CA GLN A 167 -21.75 -2.96 2.40
C GLN A 167 -21.35 -4.38 2.00
N ASN A 168 -20.76 -4.54 0.80
CA ASN A 168 -20.35 -5.82 0.22
C ASN A 168 -18.90 -6.18 0.50
N TYR A 169 -18.18 -5.40 1.34
CA TYR A 169 -16.81 -5.68 1.67
C TYR A 169 -16.60 -7.09 2.22
N SER A 170 -15.63 -7.80 1.69
CA SER A 170 -15.38 -9.21 2.00
C SER A 170 -14.59 -9.41 3.30
N TYR A 171 -15.22 -9.17 4.45
CA TYR A 171 -14.59 -9.24 5.77
C TYR A 171 -14.30 -10.66 6.31
N LYS A 172 -14.74 -11.71 5.61
CA LYS A 172 -14.49 -13.13 6.00
C LYS A 172 -13.25 -13.74 5.37
N LYS A 173 -12.45 -12.96 4.65
CA LYS A 173 -11.21 -13.44 4.00
C LYS A 173 -10.07 -13.47 5.02
N THR A 174 -9.09 -14.32 4.76
CA THR A 174 -7.81 -14.30 5.47
C THR A 174 -7.20 -12.88 5.37
N ASN A 175 -6.68 -12.36 6.47
CA ASN A 175 -6.09 -11.02 6.58
C ASN A 175 -7.07 -9.85 6.31
N ALA A 176 -8.39 -10.07 6.29
CA ALA A 176 -9.37 -9.01 6.04
C ALA A 176 -9.25 -7.85 7.03
N GLN A 177 -8.94 -8.13 8.31
CA GLN A 177 -8.73 -7.12 9.34
C GLN A 177 -7.58 -6.17 8.99
N GLN A 178 -6.47 -6.73 8.54
CA GLN A 178 -5.31 -5.96 8.12
C GLN A 178 -5.61 -5.11 6.89
N PHE A 179 -6.23 -5.71 5.86
CA PHE A 179 -6.63 -4.98 4.66
C PHE A 179 -7.59 -3.83 4.99
N LEU A 180 -8.60 -4.05 5.83
CA LEU A 180 -9.50 -2.97 6.23
C LEU A 180 -8.78 -1.90 7.07
N THR A 181 -7.83 -2.29 7.94
CA THR A 181 -7.04 -1.32 8.71
C THR A 181 -6.20 -0.44 7.78
N MET A 182 -5.56 -1.02 6.76
CA MET A 182 -4.78 -0.26 5.76
C MET A 182 -5.68 0.64 4.91
N LEU A 183 -6.84 0.14 4.48
CA LEU A 183 -7.83 0.93 3.77
C LEU A 183 -8.33 2.12 4.62
N LEU A 184 -8.62 1.90 5.90
CA LEU A 184 -9.03 2.95 6.81
C LEU A 184 -7.91 3.97 7.10
N LEU A 185 -6.64 3.53 7.15
CA LEU A 185 -5.50 4.45 7.22
C LEU A 185 -5.47 5.37 6.00
N HIS A 186 -5.66 4.83 4.82
CA HIS A 186 -5.75 5.57 3.57
C HIS A 186 -6.91 6.58 3.59
N GLU A 187 -8.13 6.10 3.84
CA GLU A 187 -9.33 6.93 3.81
C GLU A 187 -9.33 8.04 4.88
N ILE A 188 -8.90 7.72 6.10
CA ILE A 188 -8.81 8.73 7.16
C ILE A 188 -7.71 9.75 6.86
N THR A 189 -6.66 9.39 6.12
CA THR A 189 -5.65 10.35 5.67
C THR A 189 -6.24 11.39 4.71
N HIS A 190 -7.22 11.02 3.86
CA HIS A 190 -7.98 11.98 3.07
C HIS A 190 -8.75 12.98 3.95
N VAL A 191 -9.32 12.51 5.06
CA VAL A 191 -9.98 13.41 6.02
C VAL A 191 -8.99 14.33 6.72
N LEU A 192 -7.79 13.84 7.04
CA LEU A 192 -6.83 14.57 7.87
C LEU A 192 -5.99 15.57 7.07
N VAL A 193 -5.55 15.19 5.85
CA VAL A 193 -4.55 16.00 5.13
C VAL A 193 -4.51 15.82 3.62
N PHE A 194 -4.65 14.60 3.10
CA PHE A 194 -4.33 14.33 1.70
C PHE A 194 -5.58 14.41 0.80
N SER A 195 -6.03 15.62 0.58
CA SER A 195 -7.07 15.96 -0.39
C SER A 195 -6.70 17.29 -1.03
N ASP A 196 -6.89 17.42 -2.35
CA ASP A 196 -6.69 18.68 -3.06
C ASP A 196 -7.62 19.78 -2.54
N ASP A 197 -8.81 19.45 -2.01
CA ASP A 197 -9.70 20.39 -1.33
C ASP A 197 -9.13 20.93 0.00
N LEU A 198 -8.09 20.30 0.56
CA LEU A 198 -7.42 20.73 1.80
C LEU A 198 -6.15 21.54 1.53
N PHE A 199 -5.54 21.43 0.36
CA PHE A 199 -4.24 22.05 0.08
C PHE A 199 -4.26 23.58 0.19
N ASP A 200 -5.37 24.22 -0.15
CA ASP A 200 -5.55 25.69 -0.02
C ASP A 200 -5.54 26.19 1.43
N TYR A 201 -5.68 25.28 2.41
CA TYR A 201 -5.70 25.59 3.83
C TYR A 201 -4.38 25.32 4.55
N PHE A 202 -3.37 24.81 3.85
CA PHE A 202 -2.05 24.55 4.41
C PHE A 202 -1.37 25.87 4.84
N GLN A 203 -0.33 25.74 5.66
CA GLN A 203 0.47 26.90 6.07
C GLN A 203 1.26 27.56 4.92
N TYR A 204 1.38 26.89 3.77
CA TYR A 204 2.06 27.36 2.56
C TYR A 204 1.05 27.70 1.48
N SER A 205 1.27 28.81 0.74
CA SER A 205 0.37 29.25 -0.34
C SER A 205 0.51 28.42 -1.62
N ASP A 206 1.69 27.83 -1.85
CA ASP A 206 2.02 27.16 -3.10
C ASP A 206 2.30 25.66 -2.84
N VAL A 207 1.27 24.91 -2.44
CA VAL A 207 1.38 23.48 -2.12
C VAL A 207 1.67 22.65 -3.36
N THR A 208 1.04 23.02 -4.48
CA THR A 208 1.18 22.28 -5.76
C THR A 208 1.79 23.15 -6.85
N THR A 209 2.41 22.49 -7.83
CA THR A 209 2.88 23.09 -9.08
C THR A 209 2.59 22.16 -10.24
N THR A 210 2.54 22.69 -11.47
CA THR A 210 2.36 21.89 -12.68
C THR A 210 3.61 21.95 -13.54
N GLN A 211 4.09 20.79 -13.96
CA GLN A 211 5.27 20.64 -14.81
C GLN A 211 4.98 19.69 -15.96
N THR A 212 5.71 19.84 -17.06
CA THR A 212 5.67 18.87 -18.16
C THR A 212 6.87 17.92 -18.03
N ILE A 213 6.59 16.65 -17.73
CA ILE A 213 7.60 15.60 -17.57
C ILE A 213 7.31 14.54 -18.64
N ASN A 214 8.30 14.21 -19.48
CA ASN A 214 8.17 13.27 -20.59
C ASN A 214 6.96 13.56 -21.52
N GLY A 215 6.65 14.85 -21.73
CA GLY A 215 5.52 15.27 -22.58
C GLY A 215 4.15 15.21 -21.93
N ILE A 216 4.05 14.86 -20.66
CA ILE A 216 2.81 14.78 -19.88
C ILE A 216 2.78 15.94 -18.89
N SER A 217 1.63 16.64 -18.81
CA SER A 217 1.39 17.64 -17.76
C SER A 217 1.11 16.93 -16.45
N ARG A 218 1.92 17.21 -15.42
CA ARG A 218 1.85 16.56 -14.11
C ARG A 218 1.73 17.60 -13.01
N THR A 219 0.90 17.33 -12.03
CA THR A 219 0.78 18.13 -10.80
C THR A 219 1.67 17.51 -9.73
N LEU A 220 2.46 18.36 -9.07
CA LEU A 220 3.44 17.93 -8.06
C LEU A 220 3.19 18.67 -6.75
N ILE A 221 3.34 17.97 -5.62
CA ILE A 221 3.47 18.59 -4.29
C ILE A 221 4.90 19.13 -4.16
N GLN A 222 5.02 20.43 -3.82
CA GLN A 222 6.31 21.12 -3.70
C GLN A 222 6.60 21.67 -2.31
N THR A 223 5.90 21.20 -1.30
CA THR A 223 6.07 21.69 0.07
C THR A 223 7.43 21.34 0.67
N PRO A 224 8.00 22.19 1.54
CA PRO A 224 9.42 22.10 1.92
C PRO A 224 9.82 20.79 2.59
N LYS A 225 8.98 20.24 3.47
CA LYS A 225 9.31 19.00 4.18
C LYS A 225 9.21 17.79 3.26
N VAL A 226 8.16 17.74 2.41
CA VAL A 226 8.02 16.71 1.37
C VAL A 226 9.25 16.72 0.47
N LEU A 227 9.69 17.88 -0.02
CA LEU A 227 10.90 17.99 -0.85
C LEU A 227 12.15 17.50 -0.12
N SER A 228 12.32 17.91 1.15
CA SER A 228 13.48 17.51 1.95
C SER A 228 13.56 16.00 2.17
N VAL A 229 12.45 15.38 2.54
CA VAL A 229 12.38 13.94 2.79
C VAL A 229 12.54 13.15 1.48
N ALA A 230 11.88 13.59 0.41
CA ALA A 230 11.97 12.97 -0.89
C ALA A 230 13.38 13.10 -1.50
N SER A 231 14.04 14.25 -1.34
CA SER A 231 15.43 14.45 -1.75
C SER A 231 16.37 13.41 -1.10
N GLN A 232 16.19 13.15 0.19
CA GLN A 232 16.95 12.13 0.90
C GLN A 232 16.61 10.71 0.44
N HIS A 233 15.32 10.43 0.23
CA HIS A 233 14.85 9.10 -0.18
C HIS A 233 15.39 8.74 -1.57
N PHE A 234 15.16 9.59 -2.57
CA PHE A 234 15.59 9.33 -3.94
C PHE A 234 17.08 9.59 -4.17
N GLY A 235 17.77 10.32 -3.29
CA GLY A 235 19.13 10.78 -3.52
C GLY A 235 19.21 11.89 -4.60
N CYS A 236 18.18 12.75 -4.68
CA CYS A 236 18.03 13.81 -5.67
C CYS A 236 17.97 15.18 -4.99
N SER A 237 19.09 15.93 -5.01
CA SER A 237 19.17 17.25 -4.36
C SER A 237 18.46 18.37 -5.13
N SER A 238 18.13 18.15 -6.40
CA SER A 238 17.44 19.12 -7.28
C SER A 238 15.94 18.81 -7.46
N ILE A 239 15.36 18.01 -6.58
CA ILE A 239 13.94 17.66 -6.65
C ILE A 239 13.06 18.91 -6.54
N THR A 240 12.08 19.02 -7.42
CA THR A 240 11.15 20.17 -7.49
C THR A 240 9.75 19.83 -7.03
N GLY A 241 9.42 18.56 -6.87
CA GLY A 241 8.12 18.08 -6.39
C GLY A 241 7.99 16.57 -6.46
N ILE A 242 6.95 16.04 -5.81
CA ILE A 242 6.52 14.65 -5.94
C ILE A 242 5.16 14.63 -6.66
N GLU A 243 5.07 13.82 -7.70
CA GLU A 243 3.91 13.75 -8.58
C GLU A 243 2.68 13.22 -7.85
N LEU A 244 1.55 13.89 -8.10
CA LEU A 244 0.23 13.39 -7.79
C LEU A 244 -0.29 12.53 -8.95
N GLU A 245 -1.10 11.53 -8.62
CA GLU A 245 -1.77 10.65 -9.57
C GLU A 245 -2.53 11.46 -10.64
N ASN A 246 -2.30 11.15 -11.90
CA ASN A 246 -2.89 11.83 -13.03
C ASN A 246 -3.83 10.95 -13.87
N GLN A 247 -3.97 9.66 -13.51
CA GLN A 247 -4.81 8.68 -14.17
C GLN A 247 -6.04 8.30 -13.33
N GLY A 248 -6.89 7.43 -13.89
CA GLY A 248 -8.09 6.93 -13.21
C GLY A 248 -9.28 7.91 -13.19
N GLY A 249 -9.11 9.15 -13.66
CA GLY A 249 -10.17 10.15 -13.76
C GLY A 249 -10.71 10.59 -12.38
N GLU A 250 -11.99 11.00 -12.34
CA GLU A 250 -12.68 11.33 -11.10
C GLU A 250 -12.73 10.10 -10.18
N GLY A 251 -11.95 10.10 -9.11
CA GLY A 251 -11.84 9.03 -8.12
C GLY A 251 -10.40 8.60 -7.82
N SER A 252 -9.40 9.14 -8.54
CA SER A 252 -7.99 8.80 -8.35
C SER A 252 -7.06 10.00 -8.50
N ALA A 253 -7.31 10.87 -9.48
CA ALA A 253 -6.41 11.96 -9.84
C ALA A 253 -6.45 13.12 -8.83
N GLY A 254 -5.28 13.59 -8.41
CA GLY A 254 -5.11 14.83 -7.61
C GLY A 254 -4.98 14.64 -6.10
N SER A 255 -5.56 13.59 -5.52
CA SER A 255 -5.53 13.34 -4.07
C SER A 255 -4.77 12.06 -3.69
N HIS A 256 -3.90 11.57 -4.55
CA HIS A 256 -3.04 10.40 -4.33
C HIS A 256 -1.65 10.66 -4.90
N TRP A 257 -0.66 9.93 -4.39
CA TRP A 257 0.65 9.90 -5.03
C TRP A 257 0.60 9.14 -6.36
N GLU A 258 1.36 9.61 -7.34
CA GLU A 258 1.61 8.89 -8.59
C GLU A 258 2.31 7.57 -8.32
N ALA A 259 1.66 6.44 -8.65
CA ALA A 259 2.16 5.11 -8.31
C ALA A 259 3.47 4.77 -9.04
N ARG A 260 3.75 5.37 -10.21
CA ARG A 260 5.04 5.21 -10.89
C ARG A 260 6.22 5.71 -10.05
N ILE A 261 5.99 6.67 -9.15
CA ILE A 261 7.03 7.27 -8.28
C ILE A 261 6.96 6.69 -6.86
N MET A 262 5.76 6.37 -6.38
CA MET A 262 5.50 6.05 -4.98
C MET A 262 4.89 4.66 -4.77
N LEU A 263 5.18 3.69 -5.67
CA LEU A 263 4.62 2.34 -5.56
C LEU A 263 4.93 1.71 -4.20
N GLY A 264 3.89 1.27 -3.52
CA GLY A 264 3.97 0.73 -2.17
C GLY A 264 3.77 1.77 -1.06
N ASP A 265 3.62 3.07 -1.36
CA ASP A 265 3.09 4.02 -0.38
C ASP A 265 1.58 3.79 -0.20
N TYR A 266 1.07 3.94 1.04
CA TYR A 266 -0.33 3.69 1.34
C TYR A 266 -1.29 4.72 0.73
N MET A 267 -0.79 5.86 0.23
CA MET A 267 -1.58 6.91 -0.42
C MET A 267 -1.50 6.89 -1.95
N ILE A 268 -1.13 5.76 -2.57
CA ILE A 268 -1.37 5.53 -4.00
C ILE A 268 -2.84 5.16 -4.23
N SER A 269 -3.36 5.44 -5.42
CA SER A 269 -4.79 5.27 -5.77
C SER A 269 -5.23 3.82 -5.95
N THR A 270 -4.34 2.85 -5.80
CA THR A 270 -4.57 1.44 -6.10
C THR A 270 -3.98 0.51 -5.05
N ASP A 271 -4.53 -0.69 -4.97
CA ASP A 271 -4.05 -1.72 -4.05
C ASP A 271 -2.72 -2.32 -4.53
N TYR A 272 -1.74 -2.34 -3.63
CA TYR A 272 -0.46 -3.01 -3.84
C TYR A 272 -0.13 -3.88 -2.62
N PRO A 273 0.38 -5.12 -2.82
CA PRO A 273 0.56 -6.06 -1.70
C PRO A 273 1.55 -5.65 -0.61
N GLU A 274 2.39 -4.68 -0.88
CA GLU A 274 3.47 -4.22 0.02
C GLU A 274 3.28 -2.75 0.38
N ILE A 275 2.13 -2.41 0.96
CA ILE A 275 1.84 -1.04 1.37
C ILE A 275 2.58 -0.68 2.65
N VAL A 276 3.21 0.50 2.65
CA VAL A 276 3.86 1.12 3.81
C VAL A 276 3.46 2.58 3.93
N ILE A 277 3.51 3.12 5.15
CA ILE A 277 3.37 4.56 5.39
C ILE A 277 4.76 5.18 5.20
N SER A 278 5.01 5.87 4.09
CA SER A 278 6.31 6.47 3.83
C SER A 278 6.57 7.73 4.66
N ASP A 279 7.85 8.03 4.90
CA ASP A 279 8.24 9.32 5.49
C ASP A 279 7.85 10.52 4.60
N ILE A 280 7.67 10.31 3.28
CA ILE A 280 7.20 11.33 2.34
C ILE A 280 5.73 11.67 2.61
N SER A 281 4.87 10.68 2.79
CA SER A 281 3.47 10.89 3.18
C SER A 281 3.35 11.52 4.57
N LEU A 282 4.20 11.13 5.51
CA LEU A 282 4.26 11.75 6.83
C LEU A 282 4.71 13.22 6.77
N ALA A 283 5.62 13.55 5.84
CA ALA A 283 6.06 14.93 5.62
C ALA A 283 4.91 15.86 5.18
N LEU A 284 3.93 15.34 4.42
CA LEU A 284 2.76 16.11 4.03
C LEU A 284 1.90 16.53 5.24
N PHE A 285 1.77 15.64 6.23
CA PHE A 285 1.11 16.00 7.50
C PHE A 285 1.83 17.16 8.21
N GLU A 286 3.17 17.12 8.26
CA GLU A 286 3.96 18.19 8.89
C GLU A 286 3.83 19.49 8.11
N ASP A 287 3.86 19.44 6.77
CA ASP A 287 3.75 20.60 5.89
C ASP A 287 2.38 21.27 5.91
N SER A 288 1.32 20.56 6.32
CA SER A 288 0.01 21.21 6.54
C SER A 288 0.07 22.30 7.62
N GLY A 289 0.98 22.19 8.60
CA GLY A 289 1.08 23.05 9.76
C GLY A 289 0.17 22.62 10.92
N TRP A 290 -0.62 21.56 10.74
CA TRP A 290 -1.60 21.10 11.73
C TRP A 290 -1.07 20.03 12.66
N TYR A 291 -0.05 19.27 12.22
CA TYR A 291 0.45 18.09 12.92
C TYR A 291 1.95 18.18 13.18
N GLN A 292 2.36 17.63 14.30
CA GLN A 292 3.73 17.20 14.54
C GLN A 292 3.81 15.69 14.31
N VAL A 293 4.81 15.24 13.57
CA VAL A 293 4.90 13.87 13.09
C VAL A 293 6.01 13.09 13.78
N ASN A 294 5.73 11.83 14.06
CA ASN A 294 6.70 10.85 14.52
C ASN A 294 7.14 9.98 13.34
N TYR A 295 8.30 10.29 12.75
CA TYR A 295 8.86 9.53 11.65
C TYR A 295 9.43 8.21 12.12
N TYR A 296 9.00 7.10 11.54
CA TYR A 296 9.42 5.76 11.95
C TYR A 296 9.82 4.84 10.81
N THR A 297 9.40 5.15 9.58
CA THR A 297 9.46 4.22 8.45
C THR A 297 10.83 4.14 7.80
N GLY A 298 11.83 4.89 8.31
CA GLY A 298 13.14 5.06 7.70
C GLY A 298 13.76 3.80 7.12
N GLY A 299 13.48 3.52 5.84
CA GLY A 299 14.02 2.40 5.09
C GLY A 299 13.02 1.29 4.74
N LEU A 300 11.77 1.33 5.21
CA LEU A 300 10.74 0.36 4.80
C LEU A 300 10.20 0.69 3.41
N PHE A 301 9.96 1.96 3.12
CA PHE A 301 9.67 2.40 1.76
C PHE A 301 10.95 2.40 0.94
N ARG A 302 11.06 1.51 -0.04
CA ARG A 302 12.29 1.27 -0.79
C ARG A 302 12.18 1.59 -2.28
N PHE A 303 10.97 1.77 -2.81
CA PHE A 303 10.75 2.07 -4.22
C PHE A 303 11.46 3.37 -4.61
N GLY A 304 12.31 3.32 -5.63
CA GLY A 304 13.13 4.44 -6.10
C GLY A 304 14.25 4.89 -5.16
N LYS A 305 14.45 4.22 -4.01
CA LYS A 305 15.41 4.65 -2.99
C LYS A 305 16.83 4.67 -3.53
N GLY A 306 17.48 5.86 -3.46
CA GLY A 306 18.85 6.05 -3.90
C GLY A 306 19.07 6.04 -5.42
N GLN A 307 18.01 6.05 -6.24
CA GLN A 307 18.11 5.97 -7.71
C GLN A 307 18.46 7.32 -8.38
N GLY A 308 18.51 8.39 -7.59
CA GLY A 308 18.84 9.74 -8.09
C GLY A 308 17.69 10.42 -8.82
N CYS A 309 17.95 11.63 -9.32
CA CYS A 309 16.96 12.44 -10.03
C CYS A 309 16.41 11.75 -11.29
N LYS A 310 17.21 10.89 -11.91
CA LYS A 310 16.79 10.13 -13.10
C LYS A 310 15.53 9.28 -12.84
N PHE A 311 15.33 8.78 -11.61
CA PHE A 311 14.14 8.00 -11.28
C PHE A 311 12.85 8.82 -11.45
N LEU A 312 12.90 10.09 -11.13
CA LEU A 312 11.78 11.02 -11.23
C LEU A 312 11.55 11.53 -12.67
N GLU A 313 12.63 11.67 -13.45
CA GLU A 313 12.64 12.36 -14.73
C GLU A 313 12.59 11.43 -15.96
N SER A 314 13.11 10.19 -15.82
CA SER A 314 13.23 9.25 -16.95
C SER A 314 12.05 8.28 -16.99
N THR A 315 11.87 7.63 -18.14
CA THR A 315 10.93 6.51 -18.28
C THR A 315 11.41 5.29 -17.47
N CYS A 316 10.48 4.43 -17.06
CA CYS A 316 10.79 3.19 -16.33
C CYS A 316 11.58 2.18 -17.17
N VAL A 317 11.30 2.14 -18.47
CA VAL A 317 11.91 1.25 -19.46
C VAL A 317 12.32 2.07 -20.67
N SER A 318 13.47 1.76 -21.26
CA SER A 318 13.97 2.35 -22.50
C SER A 318 14.44 1.25 -23.43
N SER A 319 13.96 1.26 -24.67
CA SER A 319 14.32 0.25 -25.70
C SER A 319 14.05 -1.20 -25.27
N GLY A 320 13.07 -1.40 -24.38
CA GLY A 320 12.70 -2.72 -23.89
C GLY A 320 13.47 -3.19 -22.65
N GLU A 321 14.41 -2.39 -22.13
CA GLU A 321 15.20 -2.71 -20.95
C GLU A 321 14.86 -1.76 -19.79
N SER A 322 14.83 -2.28 -18.56
CA SER A 322 14.55 -1.50 -17.35
C SER A 322 15.67 -0.48 -17.09
N ASN A 323 15.27 0.78 -16.86
CA ASN A 323 16.22 1.83 -16.44
C ASN A 323 16.55 1.73 -14.95
N PHE A 324 15.77 0.99 -14.17
CA PHE A 324 15.87 0.88 -12.70
C PHE A 324 15.52 -0.55 -12.27
N GLU A 325 16.48 -1.47 -12.43
CA GLU A 325 16.30 -2.92 -12.27
C GLU A 325 15.84 -3.38 -10.87
N TRP A 326 16.00 -2.54 -9.84
CA TRP A 326 15.47 -2.83 -8.50
C TRP A 326 13.99 -2.54 -8.35
N ASP A 327 13.43 -1.71 -9.22
CA ASP A 327 12.09 -1.15 -9.07
C ASP A 327 11.17 -1.55 -10.22
N PHE A 328 11.70 -1.65 -11.44
CA PHE A 328 10.95 -2.09 -12.61
C PHE A 328 11.56 -3.36 -13.20
N CYS A 329 10.77 -4.07 -13.95
CA CYS A 329 11.19 -5.26 -14.69
C CYS A 329 10.96 -5.05 -16.19
N ASP A 330 11.40 -5.98 -17.04
CA ASP A 330 11.34 -5.83 -18.49
C ASP A 330 11.03 -7.13 -19.23
N GLU A 331 11.03 -8.27 -18.55
CA GLU A 331 10.70 -9.56 -19.14
C GLU A 331 9.44 -10.17 -18.48
N SER A 332 8.44 -10.46 -19.32
CA SER A 332 7.15 -10.98 -18.88
C SER A 332 7.29 -12.31 -18.13
N TYR A 333 6.67 -12.38 -16.95
CA TYR A 333 6.71 -13.55 -16.06
C TYR A 333 8.10 -13.90 -15.52
N GLU A 334 9.09 -13.02 -15.67
CA GLU A 334 10.35 -13.15 -14.97
C GLU A 334 10.10 -13.30 -13.46
N ASN A 335 10.79 -14.28 -12.83
CA ASN A 335 10.71 -14.49 -11.39
C ASN A 335 11.62 -13.47 -10.69
N LYS A 336 11.04 -12.46 -10.05
CA LYS A 336 11.75 -11.29 -9.53
C LYS A 336 11.32 -10.94 -8.12
N CYS A 337 12.21 -10.31 -7.37
CA CYS A 337 11.87 -9.71 -6.08
C CYS A 337 11.04 -8.46 -6.29
N THR A 338 10.07 -8.22 -5.40
CA THR A 338 9.39 -6.94 -5.34
C THR A 338 10.37 -5.81 -4.97
N SER A 339 10.04 -4.58 -5.29
CA SER A 339 10.92 -3.42 -5.06
C SER A 339 11.24 -3.18 -3.57
N ASN A 340 10.33 -3.55 -2.68
CA ASN A 340 10.59 -3.49 -1.24
C ASN A 340 11.41 -4.68 -0.70
N ASN A 341 11.77 -5.64 -1.55
CA ASN A 341 12.49 -6.86 -1.18
C ASN A 341 11.80 -7.72 -0.10
N LEU A 342 10.49 -7.56 0.09
CA LEU A 342 9.73 -8.34 1.07
C LEU A 342 9.13 -9.60 0.49
N ASN A 343 8.85 -9.62 -0.82
CA ASN A 343 8.20 -10.74 -1.48
C ASN A 343 8.95 -11.19 -2.73
N ARG A 344 8.76 -12.47 -3.03
CA ARG A 344 9.01 -13.07 -4.32
C ARG A 344 7.80 -12.84 -5.21
N GLY A 345 8.02 -12.62 -6.50
CA GLY A 345 6.95 -12.33 -7.42
C GLY A 345 7.29 -12.62 -8.86
N PHE A 346 6.52 -12.04 -9.75
CA PHE A 346 6.71 -12.11 -11.19
C PHE A 346 6.53 -10.74 -11.83
N CYS A 347 7.25 -10.50 -12.91
CA CYS A 347 7.11 -9.29 -13.69
C CYS A 347 5.73 -9.24 -14.36
N TYR A 348 4.93 -8.23 -14.00
CA TYR A 348 3.60 -8.04 -14.57
C TYR A 348 3.68 -7.24 -15.85
N MET A 349 3.36 -7.90 -16.96
CA MET A 349 3.25 -7.29 -18.29
C MET A 349 2.05 -7.88 -19.04
N ARG A 350 1.44 -7.07 -19.89
CA ARG A 350 0.32 -7.49 -20.74
C ARG A 350 0.30 -6.76 -22.09
N ILE A 351 -0.50 -7.27 -23.00
CA ILE A 351 -0.77 -6.64 -24.28
C ILE A 351 -2.12 -5.91 -24.18
N TYR A 352 -2.09 -4.62 -24.39
CA TYR A 352 -3.25 -3.73 -24.41
C TYR A 352 -3.84 -3.64 -25.83
N SER A 353 -5.05 -3.11 -25.97
CA SER A 353 -5.62 -2.79 -27.29
C SER A 353 -4.85 -1.65 -27.96
N SER A 354 -4.44 -0.65 -27.19
CA SER A 354 -3.59 0.47 -27.59
C SER A 354 -3.00 1.11 -26.34
N LEU A 355 -1.83 1.75 -26.46
CA LEU A 355 -1.24 2.60 -25.42
C LEU A 355 -0.98 3.99 -26.01
N PRO A 356 -1.12 5.07 -25.22
CA PRO A 356 -0.66 6.40 -25.60
C PRO A 356 0.83 6.37 -25.96
N ALA A 357 1.26 7.20 -26.90
CA ALA A 357 2.62 7.16 -27.43
C ALA A 357 3.71 7.31 -26.36
N TYR A 358 3.45 8.09 -25.32
CA TYR A 358 4.39 8.33 -24.21
C TYR A 358 4.50 7.16 -23.20
N TYR A 359 3.61 6.15 -23.31
CA TYR A 359 3.66 4.91 -22.50
C TYR A 359 4.06 3.68 -23.33
N GLN A 360 4.55 3.88 -24.55
CA GLN A 360 5.02 2.79 -25.42
C GLN A 360 6.52 2.54 -25.18
N TYR A 361 6.82 1.71 -24.19
CA TYR A 361 8.20 1.44 -23.75
C TYR A 361 8.89 0.32 -24.53
N PHE A 362 8.11 -0.49 -25.26
CA PHE A 362 8.57 -1.72 -25.92
C PHE A 362 8.43 -1.62 -27.45
N SER A 363 9.08 -2.54 -28.18
CA SER A 363 8.99 -2.62 -29.64
C SER A 363 7.58 -2.89 -30.15
N ASP A 364 6.78 -3.71 -29.44
CA ASP A 364 5.32 -3.75 -29.65
C ASP A 364 4.69 -2.62 -28.85
N SER A 365 4.16 -1.63 -29.55
CA SER A 365 3.52 -0.43 -28.99
C SER A 365 2.29 -0.71 -28.12
N ARG A 366 1.85 -1.96 -28.02
CA ARG A 366 0.73 -2.41 -27.18
C ARG A 366 1.20 -3.09 -25.90
N THR A 367 2.50 -3.40 -25.78
CA THR A 367 3.05 -4.05 -24.60
C THR A 367 3.30 -3.01 -23.51
N GLY A 368 2.82 -3.27 -22.30
CA GLY A 368 3.03 -2.44 -21.13
C GLY A 368 2.88 -3.24 -19.84
N GLY A 369 3.22 -2.61 -18.75
CA GLY A 369 3.06 -3.15 -17.39
C GLY A 369 1.68 -2.82 -16.79
N TRP A 370 1.65 -2.41 -15.54
CA TRP A 370 0.44 -2.14 -14.80
C TRP A 370 -0.05 -0.70 -15.02
N GLU A 371 -1.33 -0.56 -15.38
CA GLU A 371 -1.93 0.73 -15.73
C GLU A 371 -1.74 1.82 -14.66
N PRO A 372 -2.02 1.58 -13.36
CA PRO A 372 -1.85 2.60 -12.33
C PRO A 372 -0.39 3.06 -12.12
N VAL A 373 0.58 2.37 -12.69
CA VAL A 373 2.02 2.71 -12.63
C VAL A 373 2.49 3.26 -13.98
N ASP A 374 1.66 4.07 -14.63
CA ASP A 374 1.97 4.60 -15.96
C ASP A 374 2.33 3.50 -16.98
N TYR A 375 1.70 2.33 -16.88
CA TYR A 375 2.01 1.15 -17.69
C TYR A 375 3.45 0.64 -17.57
N CYS A 376 4.17 1.04 -16.53
CA CYS A 376 5.49 0.49 -16.23
C CYS A 376 5.36 -0.97 -15.74
N PRO A 377 6.24 -1.86 -16.20
CA PRO A 377 6.25 -3.24 -15.69
C PRO A 377 6.87 -3.27 -14.28
N VAL A 378 6.11 -3.84 -13.36
CA VAL A 378 6.51 -3.97 -11.95
C VAL A 378 6.35 -5.41 -11.49
N THR A 379 7.09 -5.78 -10.45
CA THR A 379 6.97 -7.10 -9.87
C THR A 379 5.76 -7.17 -8.95
N MET A 380 4.80 -8.04 -9.28
CA MET A 380 3.66 -8.39 -8.44
C MET A 380 4.01 -9.60 -7.58
N SER A 381 3.73 -9.54 -6.29
CA SER A 381 3.98 -10.65 -5.38
C SER A 381 3.11 -11.86 -5.70
N TYR A 382 3.61 -13.06 -5.44
CA TYR A 382 2.79 -14.26 -5.47
C TYR A 382 1.76 -14.21 -4.34
N SER A 383 0.49 -14.40 -4.67
CA SER A 383 -0.57 -14.53 -3.68
C SER A 383 -0.81 -16.02 -3.35
N SER A 384 -1.09 -16.29 -2.08
CA SER A 384 -1.37 -17.66 -1.60
C SER A 384 -2.58 -18.34 -2.25
N SER A 385 -3.48 -17.58 -2.88
CA SER A 385 -4.68 -18.13 -3.54
C SER A 385 -4.41 -18.71 -4.94
N SER A 386 -3.36 -18.25 -5.61
CA SER A 386 -3.07 -18.62 -7.01
C SER A 386 -1.89 -19.57 -7.13
N TYR A 387 -0.98 -19.57 -6.15
CA TYR A 387 0.21 -20.41 -6.11
C TYR A 387 0.27 -21.11 -4.75
N TYR A 388 0.80 -22.33 -4.71
CA TYR A 388 0.89 -23.17 -3.52
C TYR A 388 1.79 -22.59 -2.41
N PHE A 389 2.19 -21.33 -2.49
CA PHE A 389 3.06 -20.66 -1.53
C PHE A 389 2.91 -19.15 -1.57
N SER A 390 3.05 -18.53 -0.43
CA SER A 390 3.16 -17.08 -0.31
C SER A 390 4.52 -16.60 -0.85
N GLY A 391 4.53 -15.47 -1.54
CA GLY A 391 5.78 -14.80 -1.94
C GLY A 391 6.56 -14.20 -0.76
N ASN A 392 5.92 -14.01 0.39
CA ASN A 392 6.45 -13.27 1.52
C ASN A 392 7.66 -13.97 2.17
N CYS A 393 8.76 -13.23 2.35
CA CYS A 393 10.00 -13.76 2.92
C CYS A 393 10.04 -13.73 4.45
N ILE A 394 9.13 -13.01 5.10
CA ILE A 394 9.12 -12.87 6.56
C ILE A 394 8.25 -13.95 7.20
N ASN A 395 7.03 -14.13 6.70
CA ASN A 395 6.04 -15.03 7.27
C ASN A 395 5.35 -15.92 6.22
N GLY A 396 5.99 -16.12 5.07
CA GLY A 396 5.44 -16.93 4.00
C GLY A 396 5.30 -18.39 4.41
N GLU A 397 4.15 -18.99 4.12
CA GLU A 397 3.98 -20.42 4.20
C GLU A 397 4.49 -21.08 2.92
N ILE A 398 5.32 -22.10 3.05
CA ILE A 398 5.84 -22.90 1.95
C ILE A 398 5.28 -24.29 2.07
N ASP A 399 4.64 -24.77 1.02
CA ASP A 399 4.34 -26.18 0.88
C ASP A 399 5.56 -26.91 0.26
N ASP A 400 6.51 -27.27 1.13
CA ASP A 400 7.76 -27.97 0.74
C ASP A 400 7.52 -29.27 -0.04
N THR A 401 6.29 -29.81 0.00
CA THR A 401 5.98 -31.10 -0.68
C THR A 401 5.73 -30.91 -2.16
N LYS A 402 5.50 -29.69 -2.63
CA LYS A 402 5.08 -29.40 -4.03
C LYS A 402 6.09 -28.66 -4.86
N ILE A 403 7.15 -28.16 -4.26
CA ILE A 403 8.16 -27.35 -4.94
C ILE A 403 9.54 -27.86 -4.60
N TYR A 404 10.39 -27.90 -5.63
CA TYR A 404 11.80 -28.23 -5.62
C TYR A 404 12.47 -28.02 -4.25
N ASN A 405 13.42 -28.85 -3.94
CA ASN A 405 14.24 -28.79 -2.75
C ASN A 405 14.79 -27.35 -2.54
N LEU A 406 14.04 -26.51 -1.81
CA LEU A 406 14.39 -25.10 -1.60
C LEU A 406 15.72 -24.94 -0.85
N SER A 407 16.10 -25.95 -0.06
CA SER A 407 17.40 -26.00 0.61
C SER A 407 18.57 -25.99 -0.39
N SER A 408 18.36 -26.51 -1.60
CA SER A 408 19.38 -26.48 -2.65
C SER A 408 19.69 -25.08 -3.17
N PHE A 409 18.82 -24.10 -2.93
CA PHE A 409 19.01 -22.71 -3.27
C PHE A 409 19.47 -21.84 -2.08
N GLY A 410 19.72 -22.45 -0.92
CA GLY A 410 20.05 -21.74 0.32
C GLY A 410 18.88 -20.89 0.86
N PHE A 411 17.65 -21.25 0.48
CA PHE A 411 16.43 -20.50 0.80
C PHE A 411 16.10 -20.54 2.30
N LYS A 412 15.67 -19.40 2.87
CA LYS A 412 15.25 -19.31 4.27
C LYS A 412 14.20 -18.23 4.48
N ILE A 413 13.09 -18.59 5.14
CA ILE A 413 12.10 -17.64 5.67
C ILE A 413 12.38 -17.38 7.14
N SER A 414 12.36 -16.14 7.55
CA SER A 414 12.46 -15.69 8.94
C SER A 414 12.01 -14.22 9.03
N ASP A 415 11.80 -13.73 10.25
CA ASP A 415 11.47 -12.34 10.55
C ASP A 415 12.51 -11.30 10.05
N SER A 416 13.71 -11.75 9.71
CA SER A 416 14.79 -10.93 9.13
C SER A 416 15.16 -11.34 7.70
N SER A 417 14.32 -12.13 7.02
CA SER A 417 14.56 -12.50 5.63
C SER A 417 14.04 -11.44 4.66
N ILE A 418 14.79 -11.28 3.57
CA ILE A 418 14.40 -10.46 2.41
C ILE A 418 14.49 -11.28 1.14
N CYS A 419 13.82 -10.80 0.11
CA CYS A 419 13.95 -11.35 -1.22
C CYS A 419 15.24 -10.83 -1.90
N ILE A 420 16.04 -11.73 -2.43
CA ILE A 420 17.28 -11.46 -3.18
C ILE A 420 17.26 -12.25 -4.48
N GLN A 421 17.66 -11.63 -5.59
CA GLN A 421 17.87 -12.33 -6.87
C GLN A 421 19.09 -13.24 -6.78
N SER A 422 18.93 -14.50 -7.18
CA SER A 422 19.97 -15.51 -7.04
C SER A 422 19.86 -16.58 -8.12
N SER A 423 20.99 -16.96 -8.72
CA SER A 423 21.11 -18.15 -9.57
C SER A 423 21.77 -19.34 -8.85
N LEU A 424 21.97 -19.22 -7.52
CA LEU A 424 22.65 -20.22 -6.71
C LEU A 424 21.94 -21.59 -6.72
N ILE A 425 22.73 -22.65 -6.92
CA ILE A 425 22.30 -24.04 -6.72
C ILE A 425 23.43 -24.76 -5.98
N ASN A 426 23.12 -25.47 -4.90
CA ASN A 426 24.08 -26.28 -4.16
C ASN A 426 24.82 -27.22 -5.11
N SER A 427 26.14 -27.15 -5.16
CA SER A 427 26.99 -27.94 -6.07
C SER A 427 26.91 -29.43 -5.85
N ASN A 428 26.46 -29.88 -4.69
CA ASN A 428 26.28 -31.31 -4.35
C ASN A 428 24.88 -31.82 -4.72
N ASP A 429 23.96 -30.98 -5.16
CA ASP A 429 22.63 -31.39 -5.59
C ASP A 429 22.61 -31.75 -7.08
N ASN A 430 22.84 -33.02 -7.36
CA ASN A 430 22.81 -33.55 -8.72
C ASN A 430 21.38 -33.71 -9.29
N SER A 431 20.34 -33.42 -8.53
CA SER A 431 18.95 -33.51 -8.99
C SER A 431 18.52 -32.29 -9.80
N LEU A 432 19.25 -31.16 -9.68
CA LEU A 432 18.99 -29.91 -10.36
C LEU A 432 20.09 -29.59 -11.37
N SER A 433 19.69 -29.29 -12.59
CA SER A 433 20.62 -28.77 -13.60
C SER A 433 20.79 -27.26 -13.42
N TYR A 434 22.03 -26.79 -13.38
CA TYR A 434 22.36 -25.36 -13.39
C TYR A 434 22.12 -24.77 -14.79
N TYR A 435 21.18 -23.86 -14.90
CA TYR A 435 20.84 -23.16 -16.15
C TYR A 435 21.21 -21.67 -16.16
N GLY A 436 21.81 -21.15 -15.08
CA GLY A 436 22.21 -19.75 -14.97
C GLY A 436 21.07 -18.74 -14.80
N TYR A 437 19.82 -19.22 -14.66
CA TYR A 437 18.68 -18.32 -14.49
C TYR A 437 18.62 -17.77 -13.06
N GLU A 438 18.47 -16.47 -12.93
CA GLU A 438 18.16 -15.83 -11.66
C GLU A 438 16.73 -16.14 -11.22
N ARG A 439 16.56 -16.24 -9.91
CA ARG A 439 15.28 -16.45 -9.24
C ARG A 439 15.18 -15.56 -8.04
N ALA A 440 13.97 -15.11 -7.75
CA ALA A 440 13.65 -14.45 -6.49
C ALA A 440 13.68 -15.48 -5.34
N MET A 441 14.62 -15.33 -4.42
CA MET A 441 14.84 -16.24 -3.29
C MET A 441 14.84 -15.48 -1.97
N CYS A 442 14.26 -16.09 -0.93
CA CYS A 442 14.31 -15.51 0.41
C CYS A 442 15.59 -15.93 1.12
N HIS A 443 16.32 -14.98 1.68
CA HIS A 443 17.51 -15.21 2.48
C HIS A 443 17.45 -14.38 3.75
N LYS A 444 17.85 -14.96 4.89
CA LYS A 444 17.99 -14.21 6.13
C LYS A 444 19.17 -13.26 6.01
N ILE A 445 18.99 -12.03 6.46
CA ILE A 445 20.04 -11.01 6.48
C ILE A 445 20.31 -10.51 7.89
N THR A 446 21.52 -9.99 8.05
CA THR A 446 21.91 -9.22 9.24
C THR A 446 22.62 -7.96 8.78
N CYS A 447 22.10 -6.79 9.17
CA CYS A 447 22.69 -5.50 8.85
C CYS A 447 23.76 -5.13 9.90
N ASN A 448 24.98 -4.86 9.43
CA ASN A 448 26.06 -4.34 10.25
C ASN A 448 26.17 -2.82 10.04
N SER A 449 25.73 -2.05 11.03
CA SER A 449 25.72 -0.58 10.92
C SER A 449 27.10 0.07 11.06
N SER A 450 28.08 -0.61 11.68
CA SER A 450 29.44 -0.08 11.83
C SER A 450 30.20 -0.05 10.51
N ASP A 451 30.08 -1.11 9.74
CA ASP A 451 30.84 -1.29 8.49
C ASP A 451 29.99 -1.08 7.24
N LYS A 452 28.67 -0.88 7.44
CA LYS A 452 27.65 -0.79 6.38
C LYS A 452 27.68 -1.99 5.44
N THR A 453 27.77 -3.18 6.01
CA THR A 453 27.73 -4.46 5.30
C THR A 453 26.46 -5.25 5.65
N ILE A 454 26.12 -6.20 4.79
CA ILE A 454 25.00 -7.11 4.97
C ILE A 454 25.55 -8.53 5.01
N SER A 455 25.38 -9.23 6.13
CA SER A 455 25.60 -10.67 6.15
C SER A 455 24.35 -11.38 5.63
N VAL A 456 24.52 -12.36 4.75
CA VAL A 456 23.43 -13.16 4.15
C VAL A 456 23.64 -14.64 4.46
N ASP A 457 22.64 -15.25 5.07
CA ASP A 457 22.63 -16.70 5.35
C ASP A 457 22.21 -17.46 4.07
N ILE A 458 23.07 -18.36 3.58
CA ILE A 458 22.83 -19.21 2.40
C ILE A 458 23.07 -20.67 2.80
N GLY A 459 22.00 -21.37 3.17
CA GLY A 459 22.12 -22.70 3.78
C GLY A 459 22.90 -22.65 5.07
N GLU A 460 24.06 -23.31 5.12
CA GLU A 460 24.99 -23.30 6.27
C GLU A 460 26.11 -22.26 6.11
N THR A 461 26.21 -21.60 4.96
CA THR A 461 27.23 -20.59 4.65
C THR A 461 26.71 -19.19 4.93
N VAL A 462 27.55 -18.33 5.48
CA VAL A 462 27.26 -16.89 5.63
C VAL A 462 28.25 -16.12 4.75
N ILE A 463 27.72 -15.24 3.91
CA ILE A 463 28.52 -14.34 3.11
C ILE A 463 28.34 -12.90 3.59
N GLU A 464 29.31 -12.04 3.29
CA GLU A 464 29.24 -10.61 3.58
C GLU A 464 29.17 -9.83 2.27
N CYS A 465 28.04 -9.15 2.07
CA CYS A 465 27.80 -8.33 0.89
C CYS A 465 28.57 -6.99 0.98
N PRO A 466 29.12 -6.50 -0.15
CA PRO A 466 29.70 -5.16 -0.20
C PRO A 466 28.66 -4.08 0.12
N THR A 467 29.12 -2.92 0.60
CA THR A 467 28.24 -1.76 0.92
C THR A 467 27.36 -1.34 -0.26
N ASP A 468 27.94 -1.30 -1.46
CA ASP A 468 27.23 -0.89 -2.68
C ASP A 468 26.47 -2.04 -3.36
N GLY A 469 26.48 -3.24 -2.75
CA GLY A 469 25.90 -4.44 -3.33
C GLY A 469 26.71 -5.02 -4.49
N GLY A 470 26.06 -5.84 -5.31
CA GLY A 470 26.68 -6.47 -6.50
C GLY A 470 26.57 -7.99 -6.50
N TYR A 471 27.10 -8.62 -7.55
CA TYR A 471 27.07 -10.06 -7.70
C TYR A 471 28.22 -10.72 -6.93
N MET A 472 27.90 -11.83 -6.23
CA MET A 472 28.87 -12.63 -5.49
C MET A 472 28.70 -14.12 -5.79
N GLU A 473 29.83 -14.82 -5.91
CA GLU A 473 29.89 -16.29 -5.87
C GLU A 473 29.87 -16.77 -4.41
N VAL A 474 29.38 -17.97 -4.17
CA VAL A 474 29.23 -18.57 -2.84
C VAL A 474 29.87 -19.94 -2.81
N ASP A 475 30.77 -20.19 -1.88
CA ASP A 475 31.43 -21.47 -1.72
C ASP A 475 30.42 -22.60 -1.51
N GLY A 476 30.55 -23.68 -2.26
CA GLY A 476 29.64 -24.81 -2.24
C GLY A 476 28.38 -24.64 -3.09
N TYR A 477 28.26 -23.55 -3.84
CA TYR A 477 27.16 -23.30 -4.77
C TYR A 477 27.70 -22.98 -6.19
N ASN A 478 26.92 -23.36 -7.19
CA ASN A 478 27.09 -22.89 -8.56
C ASN A 478 26.20 -21.65 -8.76
N GLY A 479 26.70 -20.64 -9.46
CA GLY A 479 25.97 -19.40 -9.75
C GLY A 479 26.35 -18.26 -8.82
N THR A 480 25.51 -17.22 -8.81
CA THR A 480 25.76 -15.98 -8.08
C THR A 480 24.51 -15.52 -7.31
N ILE A 481 24.72 -14.70 -6.31
CA ILE A 481 23.69 -13.94 -5.61
C ILE A 481 23.89 -12.45 -5.84
N ARG A 482 22.83 -11.70 -6.07
CA ARG A 482 22.85 -10.24 -6.26
C ARG A 482 22.63 -9.55 -4.93
N CYS A 483 23.71 -9.25 -4.23
CA CYS A 483 23.67 -8.48 -2.99
C CYS A 483 22.99 -7.11 -3.19
N PRO A 484 22.00 -6.74 -2.38
CA PRO A 484 21.44 -5.39 -2.42
C PRO A 484 22.41 -4.38 -1.79
N PRO A 485 22.37 -3.09 -2.21
CA PRO A 485 23.09 -2.03 -1.50
C PRO A 485 22.62 -1.92 -0.04
N TYR A 486 23.56 -1.64 0.88
CA TYR A 486 23.26 -1.53 2.31
C TYR A 486 22.15 -0.53 2.59
N ASP A 487 22.27 0.69 2.07
CA ASP A 487 21.32 1.78 2.33
C ASP A 487 19.93 1.50 1.73
N ARG A 488 19.78 0.53 0.81
CA ARG A 488 18.48 0.14 0.26
C ARG A 488 17.67 -0.71 1.23
N VAL A 489 18.29 -1.67 1.90
CA VAL A 489 17.56 -2.68 2.70
C VAL A 489 17.77 -2.55 4.20
N CYS A 490 18.90 -1.98 4.64
CA CYS A 490 19.18 -1.75 6.04
C CYS A 490 18.69 -0.38 6.49
N THR A 491 18.00 -0.33 7.62
CA THR A 491 17.51 0.91 8.20
C THR A 491 18.06 1.11 9.61
N SER A 492 18.36 2.36 9.97
CA SER A 492 18.74 2.74 11.31
C SER A 492 17.55 3.04 12.22
N LYS A 493 16.37 3.15 11.66
CA LYS A 493 15.15 3.43 12.43
C LYS A 493 14.44 2.12 12.80
N THR A 494 14.01 2.04 14.03
CA THR A 494 13.13 0.98 14.53
C THR A 494 11.68 1.44 14.50
N TYR A 495 10.75 0.50 14.45
CA TYR A 495 9.33 0.81 14.62
C TYR A 495 9.06 1.52 15.94
N VAL A 496 8.14 2.47 15.90
CA VAL A 496 7.68 3.20 17.07
C VAL A 496 6.25 2.77 17.36
N GLY A 497 6.11 1.68 18.10
CA GLY A 497 4.82 1.18 18.57
C GLY A 497 4.34 -0.11 17.91
N ASP A 498 3.64 -0.91 18.70
CA ASP A 498 3.14 -2.24 18.27
C ASP A 498 2.00 -2.14 17.26
N SER A 499 1.20 -1.07 17.34
CA SER A 499 0.05 -0.87 16.45
C SER A 499 0.46 -0.65 14.99
N ILE A 500 1.58 0.05 14.76
CA ILE A 500 2.14 0.27 13.42
C ILE A 500 2.66 -1.05 12.85
N SER A 501 3.40 -1.81 13.64
CA SER A 501 3.89 -3.13 13.24
C SER A 501 2.74 -4.06 12.86
N ALA A 502 1.65 -4.06 13.62
CA ALA A 502 0.46 -4.84 13.34
C ALA A 502 -0.24 -4.39 12.04
N ALA A 503 -0.28 -3.10 11.75
CA ALA A 503 -0.89 -2.57 10.53
C ALA A 503 -0.07 -2.88 9.27
N LEU A 504 1.27 -2.98 9.40
CA LEU A 504 2.20 -3.09 8.28
C LEU A 504 2.69 -4.53 7.97
N ASN A 505 1.91 -5.55 8.19
CA ASN A 505 2.24 -6.96 7.88
C ASN A 505 3.23 -7.67 8.82
N HIS A 506 3.57 -7.12 9.94
CA HIS A 506 4.38 -7.79 10.95
C HIS A 506 3.52 -8.41 12.07
N ILE A 507 2.30 -8.86 11.74
CA ILE A 507 1.43 -9.53 12.70
C ILE A 507 2.01 -10.92 12.97
N PRO A 508 2.43 -11.24 14.19
CA PRO A 508 2.60 -12.61 14.59
C PRO A 508 1.26 -13.34 14.41
N ASN A 509 1.27 -14.53 13.84
CA ASN A 509 0.07 -15.34 13.59
C ASN A 509 -0.73 -15.73 14.85
N GLU A 510 -0.37 -15.25 16.02
CA GLU A 510 -0.90 -15.72 17.31
C GLU A 510 -2.20 -15.05 17.77
N ASP A 511 -2.58 -13.89 17.20
CA ASP A 511 -3.77 -13.13 17.66
C ASP A 511 -4.96 -13.15 16.69
N ILE A 512 -4.94 -13.99 15.66
CA ILE A 512 -6.14 -14.21 14.85
C ILE A 512 -7.04 -15.14 15.64
N ASP A 513 -8.10 -14.57 16.24
CA ASP A 513 -9.17 -15.34 16.90
C ASP A 513 -9.57 -16.53 16.02
N SER A 514 -9.31 -17.74 16.49
CA SER A 514 -9.59 -18.99 15.82
C SER A 514 -11.09 -19.19 15.49
N SER A 515 -11.97 -18.31 15.96
CA SER A 515 -13.39 -18.29 15.60
C SER A 515 -13.64 -17.85 14.14
N TYR A 516 -12.67 -17.18 13.49
CA TYR A 516 -12.71 -16.83 12.06
C TYR A 516 -12.13 -17.88 11.12
N LYS A 517 -11.77 -19.06 11.61
CA LYS A 517 -11.48 -20.19 10.73
C LYS A 517 -12.71 -20.43 9.87
N ALA A 518 -12.65 -19.96 8.62
CA ALA A 518 -13.58 -20.37 7.60
C ALA A 518 -13.68 -21.89 7.69
N SER A 519 -14.85 -22.40 7.99
CA SER A 519 -15.13 -23.82 7.76
C SER A 519 -14.68 -24.06 6.31
N SER A 520 -13.67 -24.86 6.12
CA SER A 520 -13.29 -25.41 4.84
C SER A 520 -14.41 -26.37 4.40
N GLY A 521 -15.58 -25.79 4.16
CA GLY A 521 -16.63 -26.45 3.41
C GLY A 521 -16.09 -26.59 2.01
N SER A 522 -15.61 -27.80 1.70
CA SER A 522 -15.37 -28.21 0.33
C SER A 522 -16.62 -27.86 -0.47
N ILE A 523 -16.57 -26.78 -1.25
CA ILE A 523 -17.55 -26.56 -2.31
C ILE A 523 -17.19 -27.62 -3.37
N THR A 524 -17.71 -28.82 -3.17
CA THR A 524 -17.89 -29.77 -4.25
C THR A 524 -18.89 -29.11 -5.20
N MET A 525 -18.38 -28.40 -6.21
CA MET A 525 -19.20 -28.04 -7.36
C MET A 525 -19.75 -29.35 -7.94
N LYS A 526 -20.99 -29.63 -7.63
CA LYS A 526 -21.78 -30.59 -8.41
C LYS A 526 -21.96 -29.96 -9.79
N PHE A 527 -21.03 -30.23 -10.68
CA PHE A 527 -21.21 -29.97 -12.10
C PHE A 527 -22.45 -30.76 -12.56
N ASN A 528 -23.49 -30.02 -12.88
CA ASN A 528 -24.73 -30.58 -13.39
C ASN A 528 -24.38 -31.24 -14.75
N ARG A 529 -24.54 -32.55 -14.87
CA ARG A 529 -24.24 -33.35 -16.06
C ARG A 529 -24.86 -32.83 -17.36
N ILE A 530 -25.81 -31.90 -17.25
CA ILE A 530 -26.53 -31.30 -18.41
C ILE A 530 -25.63 -30.32 -19.20
N ILE A 531 -24.67 -29.63 -18.56
CA ILE A 531 -23.80 -28.66 -19.25
C ILE A 531 -22.71 -29.37 -20.07
N ILE A 532 -22.25 -30.54 -19.65
CA ILE A 532 -21.25 -31.31 -20.38
C ILE A 532 -21.81 -31.91 -21.69
N SER A 533 -23.09 -32.26 -21.70
CA SER A 533 -23.75 -32.77 -22.91
C SER A 533 -23.94 -31.72 -24.02
N ILE A 534 -24.06 -30.45 -23.66
CA ILE A 534 -24.19 -29.35 -24.65
C ILE A 534 -22.83 -29.03 -25.27
N PHE A 535 -21.74 -29.13 -24.51
CA PHE A 535 -20.39 -28.88 -25.06
C PHE A 535 -19.87 -29.99 -25.96
N ILE A 536 -20.27 -31.23 -25.74
CA ILE A 536 -19.87 -32.37 -26.58
C ILE A 536 -20.63 -32.37 -27.93
N LEU A 537 -21.88 -31.88 -27.96
CA LEU A 537 -22.64 -31.74 -29.21
C LEU A 537 -22.17 -30.60 -30.11
N PHE A 538 -21.51 -29.57 -29.55
CA PHE A 538 -20.95 -28.47 -30.36
C PHE A 538 -19.60 -28.80 -31.00
N PHE A 539 -18.89 -29.83 -30.53
CA PHE A 539 -17.60 -30.25 -31.09
C PHE A 539 -17.69 -31.41 -32.11
N LEU A 540 -18.89 -31.92 -32.33
CA LEU A 540 -19.14 -32.95 -33.36
C LEU A 540 -19.78 -32.42 -34.64
N TYR A 541 -19.99 -31.12 -34.74
CA TYR A 541 -20.63 -30.45 -35.90
C TYR A 541 -19.80 -29.33 -36.53
N ILE A 542 -18.47 -29.27 -36.25
CA ILE A 542 -17.53 -28.43 -37.01
C ILE A 542 -16.38 -29.30 -37.51
#